data_eb3062d5afd1eeb5943d55ea67ee28b8
#
_entry.id   eb3062d5afd1eeb5943d55ea67ee28b8
#
_cell.length_a   1.000
_cell.length_b   1.000
_cell.length_c   1.000
_cell.angle_alpha   90.00
_cell.angle_beta   90.00
_cell.angle_gamma   90.00
#
_symmetry.space_group_name_H-M   'P 1'
#
loop_
_entity.id
_entity.type
_entity.pdbx_description
1 polymer ?
#
loop_
_entity_poly.entity_id
_entity_poly.type
_entity_poly.pdbx_seq_one_letter_code
_entity_poly.pdbx_strand_id
1 'polypeptide(L)'
;MPPLCILAVVKRRAALIVVGILSVGCKTDAQIIPKSQVASVGQNVGPAHIEIIYHRPVARGRDLFGALVPYDRVWSPSADTAAIFSTTRPLDIEKSQLPAGKYSVWAIPGKDTWTLIFSSAVPVFHLRYRDASDVLRVKITPQSGDHMETLGFYFPMVDADSAVLALHWGKTVVPLKIRAR
;
A
#
# COMPACT_ATOMS: atom_id res chain seq x y z
N MET A 1 30.93 96.16 22.15
CA MET A 1 31.87 95.06 21.89
C MET A 1 31.17 93.75 22.17
N PRO A 2 30.70 92.95 21.14
CA PRO A 2 30.08 91.69 21.40
C PRO A 2 31.11 90.56 21.38
N PRO A 3 30.97 89.44 22.13
CA PRO A 3 31.89 88.33 22.16
C PRO A 3 31.64 87.38 20.99
N LEU A 4 32.75 86.81 20.53
CA LEU A 4 32.87 85.88 19.46
C LEU A 4 32.19 84.50 19.79
N CYS A 5 31.29 84.10 18.94
CA CYS A 5 30.66 82.78 19.05
C CYS A 5 31.46 81.77 18.28
N ILE A 6 32.11 80.82 18.96
CA ILE A 6 32.87 79.73 18.35
C ILE A 6 31.91 78.60 17.96
N LEU A 7 31.80 78.36 16.61
CA LEU A 7 30.98 77.29 16.08
C LEU A 7 31.74 75.96 16.11
N ALA A 8 31.35 75.05 16.96
CA ALA A 8 31.92 73.69 17.00
C ALA A 8 31.25 72.80 15.94
N VAL A 9 32.04 72.39 14.96
CA VAL A 9 31.59 71.46 13.93
C VAL A 9 31.66 70.01 14.47
N VAL A 10 30.51 69.44 14.78
CA VAL A 10 30.40 68.04 15.16
C VAL A 10 30.35 67.19 13.88
N LYS A 11 31.44 66.46 13.59
CA LYS A 11 31.47 65.44 12.52
C LYS A 11 30.68 64.21 12.96
N ARG A 12 29.46 64.08 12.46
CA ARG A 12 28.69 62.81 12.59
C ARG A 12 29.33 61.74 11.67
N ARG A 13 29.91 60.71 12.26
CA ARG A 13 30.29 59.49 11.54
C ARG A 13 29.03 58.68 11.33
N ALA A 14 28.60 58.50 10.08
CA ALA A 14 27.52 57.60 9.69
C ALA A 14 28.08 56.15 9.80
N ALA A 15 27.58 55.39 10.74
CA ALA A 15 27.82 53.95 10.80
C ALA A 15 26.90 53.24 9.81
N LEU A 16 27.46 52.65 8.74
CA LEU A 16 26.71 51.81 7.83
C LEU A 16 26.44 50.45 8.54
N ILE A 17 25.22 50.25 8.97
CA ILE A 17 24.78 48.92 9.46
C ILE A 17 24.46 48.09 8.23
N VAL A 18 25.37 47.16 7.86
CA VAL A 18 25.09 46.13 6.84
C VAL A 18 24.23 45.06 7.50
N VAL A 19 22.94 45.09 7.26
CA VAL A 19 22.02 44.01 7.66
C VAL A 19 22.24 42.85 6.66
N GLY A 20 23.02 41.85 7.10
CA GLY A 20 23.13 40.60 6.34
C GLY A 20 21.84 39.83 6.39
N ILE A 21 21.13 39.77 5.28
CA ILE A 21 19.98 38.88 5.10
C ILE A 21 20.50 37.46 4.98
N LEU A 22 20.47 36.68 6.08
CA LEU A 22 20.66 35.24 6.02
C LEU A 22 19.44 34.65 5.33
N SER A 23 19.55 34.34 4.03
CA SER A 23 18.59 33.52 3.33
C SER A 23 18.71 32.09 3.86
N VAL A 24 17.83 31.72 4.79
CA VAL A 24 17.62 30.32 5.16
C VAL A 24 17.01 29.62 3.95
N GLY A 25 17.84 28.98 3.16
CA GLY A 25 17.40 28.13 2.06
C GLY A 25 16.58 26.97 2.63
N CYS A 26 15.26 27.05 2.56
CA CYS A 26 14.38 25.93 2.82
C CYS A 26 14.69 24.86 1.76
N LYS A 27 15.47 23.85 2.14
CA LYS A 27 15.63 22.64 1.32
C LYS A 27 14.31 21.92 1.37
N THR A 28 13.48 22.11 0.35
CA THR A 28 12.34 21.21 0.10
C THR A 28 12.92 19.86 -0.26
N ASP A 29 12.94 18.92 0.69
CA ASP A 29 13.17 17.52 0.37
C ASP A 29 12.11 17.10 -0.64
N ALA A 30 12.54 16.89 -1.89
CA ALA A 30 11.66 16.37 -2.91
C ALA A 30 11.24 14.96 -2.49
N GLN A 31 10.02 14.84 -1.96
CA GLN A 31 9.46 13.58 -1.53
C GLN A 31 9.38 12.64 -2.72
N ILE A 32 10.12 11.53 -2.67
CA ILE A 32 10.06 10.50 -3.72
C ILE A 32 8.69 9.86 -3.67
N ILE A 33 7.83 10.18 -4.63
CA ILE A 33 6.49 9.59 -4.75
C ILE A 33 6.64 8.18 -5.35
N PRO A 34 6.25 7.10 -4.63
CA PRO A 34 6.33 5.75 -5.14
C PRO A 34 5.48 5.58 -6.42
N LYS A 35 5.96 4.78 -7.38
CA LYS A 35 5.21 4.48 -8.60
C LYS A 35 3.94 3.65 -8.35
N SER A 36 3.93 2.86 -7.27
CA SER A 36 2.78 2.09 -6.81
C SER A 36 2.27 2.72 -5.52
N GLN A 37 1.12 3.38 -5.58
CA GLN A 37 0.55 4.07 -4.43
C GLN A 37 -0.07 3.08 -3.45
N VAL A 38 -0.03 3.43 -2.17
CA VAL A 38 -0.73 2.68 -1.12
C VAL A 38 -2.24 2.83 -1.27
N ALA A 39 -2.97 1.75 -1.07
CA ALA A 39 -4.41 1.74 -0.92
C ALA A 39 -4.81 0.81 0.22
N SER A 40 -5.98 1.03 0.77
CA SER A 40 -6.64 0.10 1.69
C SER A 40 -8.10 -0.08 1.30
N VAL A 41 -8.65 -1.22 1.66
CA VAL A 41 -10.08 -1.49 1.62
C VAL A 41 -10.46 -2.21 2.90
N GLY A 42 -11.50 -1.71 3.58
CA GLY A 42 -12.05 -2.29 4.80
C GLY A 42 -13.51 -2.65 4.61
N GLN A 43 -13.94 -3.75 5.25
CA GLN A 43 -15.32 -4.22 5.23
C GLN A 43 -15.67 -4.92 6.54
N ASN A 44 -16.85 -4.61 7.07
CA ASN A 44 -17.45 -5.39 8.15
C ASN A 44 -18.25 -6.56 7.55
N VAL A 45 -18.01 -7.76 8.06
CA VAL A 45 -18.71 -8.99 7.68
C VAL A 45 -19.17 -9.65 8.98
N GLY A 46 -20.44 -9.57 9.28
CA GLY A 46 -20.97 -9.93 10.60
C GLY A 46 -20.21 -9.20 11.73
N PRO A 47 -19.71 -9.90 12.76
CA PRO A 47 -18.95 -9.29 13.84
C PRO A 47 -17.48 -9.04 13.50
N ALA A 48 -16.99 -9.47 12.32
CA ALA A 48 -15.61 -9.32 11.91
C ALA A 48 -15.39 -8.01 11.14
N HIS A 49 -14.32 -7.29 11.46
CA HIS A 49 -13.78 -6.25 10.59
C HIS A 49 -12.60 -6.81 9.83
N ILE A 50 -12.63 -6.67 8.52
CA ILE A 50 -11.58 -7.11 7.59
C ILE A 50 -10.98 -5.88 6.95
N GLU A 51 -9.64 -5.80 6.89
CA GLU A 51 -8.93 -4.75 6.18
C GLU A 51 -7.79 -5.35 5.36
N ILE A 52 -7.59 -4.86 4.15
CA ILE A 52 -6.41 -5.16 3.35
C ILE A 52 -5.71 -3.87 2.94
N ILE A 53 -4.40 -3.78 3.21
CA ILE A 53 -3.52 -2.67 2.86
C ILE A 53 -2.49 -3.18 1.86
N TYR A 54 -2.31 -2.48 0.74
CA TYR A 54 -1.44 -2.93 -0.33
C TYR A 54 -0.95 -1.77 -1.19
N HIS A 55 0.14 -1.97 -1.93
CA HIS A 55 0.61 -1.06 -2.95
C HIS A 55 0.10 -1.50 -4.31
N ARG A 56 -0.38 -0.55 -5.11
CA ARG A 56 -1.12 -0.81 -6.36
C ARG A 56 -0.21 -0.73 -7.60
N PRO A 57 0.35 -1.85 -8.09
CA PRO A 57 1.07 -1.85 -9.36
C PRO A 57 0.11 -1.58 -10.52
N VAL A 58 0.64 -0.90 -11.55
CA VAL A 58 -0.07 -0.52 -12.78
C VAL A 58 0.44 -1.39 -13.94
N ALA A 59 -0.46 -1.91 -14.77
CA ALA A 59 -0.12 -2.79 -15.89
C ALA A 59 0.75 -2.11 -16.95
N ARG A 60 0.42 -0.90 -17.34
CA ARG A 60 1.15 -0.09 -18.34
C ARG A 60 1.32 -0.82 -19.67
N GLY A 61 0.25 -1.43 -20.15
CA GLY A 61 0.22 -2.17 -21.41
C GLY A 61 1.04 -3.46 -21.44
N ARG A 62 1.53 -3.95 -20.27
CA ARG A 62 2.29 -5.20 -20.20
C ARG A 62 1.35 -6.39 -20.09
N ASP A 63 1.77 -7.52 -20.69
CA ASP A 63 1.17 -8.81 -20.42
C ASP A 63 1.46 -9.21 -18.98
N LEU A 64 0.41 -9.51 -18.23
CA LEU A 64 0.50 -9.71 -16.78
C LEU A 64 0.84 -11.15 -16.42
N PHE A 65 -0.15 -12.04 -16.43
CA PHE A 65 0.00 -13.42 -15.95
C PHE A 65 0.53 -14.33 -17.06
N GLY A 66 1.62 -15.04 -16.75
CA GLY A 66 2.40 -15.82 -17.71
C GLY A 66 3.58 -15.05 -18.32
N ALA A 67 3.65 -13.71 -18.06
CA ALA A 67 4.74 -12.86 -18.52
C ALA A 67 5.34 -12.06 -17.34
N LEU A 68 4.78 -10.89 -16.99
CA LEU A 68 5.25 -10.09 -15.86
C LEU A 68 5.18 -10.86 -14.53
N VAL A 69 4.12 -11.62 -14.33
CA VAL A 69 3.91 -12.51 -13.20
C VAL A 69 3.89 -13.95 -13.72
N PRO A 70 4.99 -14.70 -13.57
CA PRO A 70 5.09 -16.07 -14.08
C PRO A 70 4.05 -16.98 -13.42
N TYR A 71 3.51 -17.93 -14.18
CA TYR A 71 2.69 -19.00 -13.61
C TYR A 71 3.52 -19.93 -12.72
N ASP A 72 2.86 -20.58 -11.78
CA ASP A 72 3.41 -21.57 -10.83
C ASP A 72 4.57 -21.04 -9.97
N ARG A 73 4.66 -19.71 -9.81
CA ARG A 73 5.63 -19.05 -8.95
C ARG A 73 4.92 -18.22 -7.89
N VAL A 74 5.50 -18.20 -6.68
CA VAL A 74 5.00 -17.33 -5.61
C VAL A 74 5.20 -15.88 -5.99
N TRP A 75 4.15 -15.10 -5.84
CA TRP A 75 4.09 -13.70 -6.14
C TRP A 75 3.29 -12.96 -5.06
N SER A 76 3.66 -11.73 -4.74
CA SER A 76 2.87 -10.85 -3.88
C SER A 76 1.97 -9.96 -4.74
N PRO A 77 0.62 -9.94 -4.50
CA PRO A 77 -0.29 -9.02 -5.18
C PRO A 77 -0.19 -7.59 -4.62
N SER A 78 1.03 -7.10 -4.51
CA SER A 78 1.40 -5.79 -4.01
C SER A 78 2.81 -5.44 -4.49
N ALA A 79 3.17 -4.16 -4.52
CA ALA A 79 4.53 -3.70 -4.70
C ALA A 79 5.14 -3.33 -3.33
N ASP A 80 6.48 -3.21 -3.26
CA ASP A 80 7.27 -2.82 -2.09
C ASP A 80 7.06 -3.74 -0.88
N THR A 81 5.98 -3.57 -0.13
CA THR A 81 5.58 -4.47 0.96
C THR A 81 4.50 -5.42 0.46
N ALA A 82 4.55 -6.68 0.87
CA ALA A 82 3.48 -7.64 0.60
C ALA A 82 2.15 -7.11 1.13
N ALA A 83 1.05 -7.40 0.43
CA ALA A 83 -0.27 -6.99 0.89
C ALA A 83 -0.53 -7.52 2.29
N ILE A 84 -1.10 -6.70 3.17
CA ILE A 84 -1.40 -7.04 4.55
C ILE A 84 -2.91 -7.19 4.69
N PHE A 85 -3.35 -8.40 5.00
CA PHE A 85 -4.73 -8.72 5.34
C PHE A 85 -4.86 -8.80 6.86
N SER A 86 -5.84 -8.14 7.43
CA SER A 86 -6.15 -8.21 8.86
C SER A 86 -7.62 -8.54 9.10
N THR A 87 -7.87 -9.29 10.17
CA THR A 87 -9.22 -9.60 10.63
C THR A 87 -9.30 -9.58 12.14
N THR A 88 -10.40 -9.01 12.67
CA THR A 88 -10.64 -8.90 14.12
C THR A 88 -11.24 -10.16 14.72
N ARG A 89 -11.77 -11.08 13.90
CA ARG A 89 -12.38 -12.35 14.30
C ARG A 89 -11.90 -13.48 13.40
N PRO A 90 -12.00 -14.74 13.84
CA PRO A 90 -11.74 -15.88 12.95
C PRO A 90 -12.71 -15.87 11.76
N LEU A 91 -12.19 -16.28 10.61
CA LEU A 91 -12.94 -16.36 9.35
C LEU A 91 -12.87 -17.77 8.77
N ASP A 92 -13.90 -18.17 8.06
CA ASP A 92 -13.81 -19.24 7.09
C ASP A 92 -13.51 -18.66 5.72
N ILE A 93 -12.36 -19.01 5.16
CA ILE A 93 -11.91 -18.62 3.82
C ILE A 93 -11.91 -19.86 2.94
N GLU A 94 -12.75 -19.88 1.90
CA GLU A 94 -12.95 -21.04 1.02
C GLU A 94 -13.18 -22.34 1.84
N LYS A 95 -13.97 -22.26 2.93
CA LYS A 95 -14.28 -23.33 3.87
C LYS A 95 -13.12 -23.74 4.80
N SER A 96 -11.99 -23.04 4.76
CA SER A 96 -10.84 -23.28 5.63
C SER A 96 -10.72 -22.17 6.67
N GLN A 97 -10.42 -22.52 7.92
CA GLN A 97 -10.36 -21.56 9.01
C GLN A 97 -9.08 -20.72 8.96
N LEU A 98 -9.24 -19.40 9.09
CA LEU A 98 -8.18 -18.44 9.34
C LEU A 98 -8.42 -17.79 10.71
N PRO A 99 -7.53 -17.90 11.70
CA PRO A 99 -7.63 -17.22 12.98
C PRO A 99 -7.70 -15.68 12.83
N ALA A 100 -8.17 -14.98 13.87
CA ALA A 100 -8.04 -13.54 13.94
C ALA A 100 -6.55 -13.14 13.94
N GLY A 101 -6.20 -12.07 13.24
CA GLY A 101 -4.81 -11.64 13.16
C GLY A 101 -4.46 -10.83 11.94
N LYS A 102 -3.15 -10.65 11.71
CA LYS A 102 -2.59 -9.98 10.54
C LYS A 102 -1.73 -10.96 9.74
N TYR A 103 -1.86 -10.91 8.44
CA TYR A 103 -1.21 -11.83 7.52
C TYR A 103 -0.66 -11.09 6.31
N SER A 104 0.51 -11.47 5.81
CA SER A 104 0.90 -11.11 4.45
C SER A 104 0.20 -12.02 3.46
N VAL A 105 -0.26 -11.45 2.35
CA VAL A 105 -0.97 -12.17 1.28
C VAL A 105 -0.02 -12.44 0.12
N TRP A 106 0.00 -13.70 -0.31
CA TRP A 106 0.77 -14.18 -1.43
C TRP A 106 -0.13 -14.98 -2.36
N ALA A 107 0.29 -15.13 -3.59
CA ALA A 107 -0.42 -15.92 -4.59
C ALA A 107 0.55 -16.79 -5.39
N ILE A 108 0.07 -17.93 -5.84
CA ILE A 108 0.70 -18.73 -6.89
C ILE A 108 -0.32 -18.75 -8.04
N PRO A 109 -0.16 -17.89 -9.04
CA PRO A 109 -1.02 -17.89 -10.21
C PRO A 109 -0.84 -19.17 -11.02
N GLY A 110 -1.92 -19.82 -11.38
CA GLY A 110 -1.93 -20.91 -12.37
C GLY A 110 -2.86 -20.54 -13.51
N LYS A 111 -2.85 -21.27 -14.59
CA LYS A 111 -3.74 -21.01 -15.73
C LYS A 111 -5.23 -21.17 -15.35
N ASP A 112 -5.53 -22.26 -14.65
CA ASP A 112 -6.92 -22.65 -14.31
C ASP A 112 -7.22 -22.51 -12.82
N THR A 113 -6.19 -22.51 -11.97
CA THR A 113 -6.34 -22.47 -10.51
C THR A 113 -5.23 -21.64 -9.90
N TRP A 114 -5.61 -20.73 -9.03
CA TRP A 114 -4.70 -19.95 -8.19
C TRP A 114 -4.65 -20.52 -6.79
N THR A 115 -3.49 -20.41 -6.14
CA THR A 115 -3.38 -20.63 -4.70
C THR A 115 -3.15 -19.27 -4.03
N LEU A 116 -4.06 -18.85 -3.15
CA LEU A 116 -3.80 -17.74 -2.23
C LEU A 116 -3.23 -18.26 -0.92
N ILE A 117 -2.29 -17.51 -0.36
CA ILE A 117 -1.53 -17.88 0.84
C ILE A 117 -1.62 -16.73 1.83
N PHE A 118 -1.97 -17.06 3.06
CA PHE A 118 -1.92 -16.16 4.21
C PHE A 118 -0.75 -16.58 5.09
N SER A 119 0.23 -15.70 5.26
CA SER A 119 1.45 -15.97 6.00
C SER A 119 1.55 -15.08 7.24
N SER A 120 2.00 -15.63 8.36
CA SER A 120 2.20 -14.89 9.62
C SER A 120 3.42 -13.96 9.61
N ALA A 121 4.27 -14.03 8.57
CA ALA A 121 5.38 -13.10 8.40
C ALA A 121 4.86 -11.72 7.95
N VAL A 122 4.70 -10.78 8.89
CA VAL A 122 4.16 -9.43 8.68
C VAL A 122 4.92 -8.42 9.55
N PRO A 123 5.32 -7.24 9.02
CA PRO A 123 5.41 -6.90 7.60
C PRO A 123 6.58 -7.61 6.91
N VAL A 124 6.48 -7.80 5.60
CA VAL A 124 7.55 -8.43 4.82
C VAL A 124 7.66 -7.79 3.43
N PHE A 125 8.89 -7.65 2.93
CA PHE A 125 9.13 -7.14 1.58
C PHE A 125 8.58 -8.13 0.54
N HIS A 126 7.94 -7.65 -0.52
CA HIS A 126 7.17 -8.43 -1.48
C HIS A 126 7.96 -9.49 -2.28
N LEU A 127 9.29 -9.54 -2.15
CA LEU A 127 10.14 -10.58 -2.73
C LEU A 127 10.73 -11.56 -1.70
N ARG A 128 10.38 -11.40 -0.40
CA ARG A 128 10.95 -12.21 0.70
C ARG A 128 9.92 -13.18 1.28
N TYR A 129 9.33 -13.98 0.42
CA TYR A 129 8.42 -15.04 0.85
C TYR A 129 9.13 -16.11 1.69
N ARG A 130 8.42 -16.62 2.71
CA ARG A 130 8.87 -17.70 3.60
C ARG A 130 7.71 -18.68 3.81
N ASP A 131 7.79 -19.85 3.21
CA ASP A 131 6.77 -20.91 3.29
C ASP A 131 6.57 -21.46 4.71
N ALA A 132 7.63 -21.49 5.54
CA ALA A 132 7.55 -21.90 6.94
C ALA A 132 6.63 -21.02 7.80
N SER A 133 6.23 -19.84 7.31
CA SER A 133 5.32 -18.91 7.98
C SER A 133 3.87 -19.00 7.47
N ASP A 134 3.57 -19.92 6.57
CA ASP A 134 2.22 -20.08 6.01
C ASP A 134 1.25 -20.60 7.08
N VAL A 135 0.12 -19.91 7.18
CA VAL A 135 -0.98 -20.25 8.09
C VAL A 135 -2.11 -20.92 7.33
N LEU A 136 -2.38 -20.43 6.11
CA LEU A 136 -3.46 -20.96 5.29
C LEU A 136 -3.11 -20.86 3.81
N ARG A 137 -3.41 -21.92 3.06
CA ARG A 137 -3.39 -21.94 1.59
C ARG A 137 -4.76 -22.36 1.07
N VAL A 138 -5.33 -21.58 0.17
CA VAL A 138 -6.63 -21.89 -0.45
C VAL A 138 -6.52 -21.85 -1.97
N LYS A 139 -7.22 -22.77 -2.63
CA LYS A 139 -7.29 -22.84 -4.08
C LYS A 139 -8.54 -22.12 -4.58
N ILE A 140 -8.38 -21.31 -5.62
CA ILE A 140 -9.43 -20.47 -6.19
C ILE A 140 -9.36 -20.56 -7.70
N THR A 141 -10.50 -20.72 -8.35
CA THR A 141 -10.62 -20.61 -9.81
C THR A 141 -10.71 -19.13 -10.18
N PRO A 142 -9.75 -18.59 -10.94
CA PRO A 142 -9.83 -17.21 -11.41
C PRO A 142 -10.98 -17.07 -12.43
N GLN A 143 -11.49 -15.86 -12.57
CA GLN A 143 -12.55 -15.49 -13.48
C GLN A 143 -12.03 -14.41 -14.45
N SER A 144 -12.65 -14.33 -15.62
CA SER A 144 -12.43 -13.21 -16.53
C SER A 144 -13.32 -12.04 -16.14
N GLY A 145 -12.78 -10.83 -16.19
CA GLY A 145 -13.49 -9.58 -15.98
C GLY A 145 -13.07 -8.51 -16.99
N ASP A 146 -13.63 -7.32 -16.85
CA ASP A 146 -13.18 -6.15 -17.61
C ASP A 146 -11.75 -5.78 -17.26
N HIS A 147 -11.07 -5.07 -18.17
CA HIS A 147 -9.68 -4.70 -17.94
C HIS A 147 -9.54 -3.69 -16.80
N MET A 148 -8.81 -4.07 -15.75
CA MET A 148 -8.41 -3.19 -14.65
C MET A 148 -6.91 -2.88 -14.75
N GLU A 149 -6.57 -1.66 -15.11
CA GLU A 149 -5.19 -1.21 -15.34
C GLU A 149 -4.33 -1.24 -14.07
N THR A 150 -4.92 -0.86 -12.93
CA THR A 150 -4.24 -0.79 -11.64
C THR A 150 -4.75 -1.90 -10.74
N LEU A 151 -3.86 -2.78 -10.25
CA LEU A 151 -4.22 -3.85 -9.32
C LEU A 151 -5.10 -3.32 -8.18
N GLY A 152 -6.18 -4.02 -7.88
CA GLY A 152 -7.12 -3.65 -6.83
C GLY A 152 -7.65 -4.84 -6.05
N PHE A 153 -7.94 -4.58 -4.78
CA PHE A 153 -8.80 -5.42 -3.95
C PHE A 153 -10.11 -4.68 -3.70
N TYR A 154 -11.23 -5.39 -3.72
CA TYR A 154 -12.55 -4.83 -3.43
C TYR A 154 -13.53 -5.93 -3.04
N PHE A 155 -14.67 -5.54 -2.46
CA PHE A 155 -15.74 -6.46 -2.06
C PHE A 155 -16.93 -6.32 -3.02
N PRO A 156 -17.04 -7.16 -4.07
CA PRO A 156 -18.15 -7.12 -5.02
C PRO A 156 -19.47 -7.61 -4.41
N MET A 157 -19.41 -8.38 -3.33
CA MET A 157 -20.58 -8.89 -2.64
C MET A 157 -20.31 -8.91 -1.13
N VAL A 158 -21.29 -8.41 -0.38
CA VAL A 158 -21.31 -8.44 1.10
C VAL A 158 -22.72 -8.78 1.54
N ASP A 159 -22.84 -9.74 2.45
CA ASP A 159 -24.09 -10.15 3.10
C ASP A 159 -23.90 -10.11 4.62
N ALA A 160 -24.91 -10.54 5.39
CA ALA A 160 -24.93 -10.43 6.85
C ALA A 160 -23.68 -11.02 7.53
N ASP A 161 -23.23 -12.21 7.14
CA ASP A 161 -22.11 -12.95 7.71
C ASP A 161 -21.06 -13.39 6.69
N SER A 162 -21.22 -13.00 5.43
CA SER A 162 -20.38 -13.46 4.33
C SER A 162 -20.06 -12.34 3.34
N ALA A 163 -18.94 -12.50 2.64
CA ALA A 163 -18.51 -11.58 1.59
C ALA A 163 -17.66 -12.30 0.55
N VAL A 164 -17.46 -11.65 -0.57
CA VAL A 164 -16.44 -12.01 -1.54
C VAL A 164 -15.42 -10.87 -1.59
N LEU A 165 -14.15 -11.18 -1.32
CA LEU A 165 -13.03 -10.27 -1.58
C LEU A 165 -12.45 -10.63 -2.95
N ALA A 166 -12.41 -9.69 -3.88
CA ALA A 166 -11.83 -9.88 -5.19
C ALA A 166 -10.44 -9.23 -5.27
N LEU A 167 -9.44 -9.99 -5.73
CA LEU A 167 -8.19 -9.47 -6.28
C LEU A 167 -8.39 -9.34 -7.79
N HIS A 168 -8.17 -8.15 -8.35
CA HIS A 168 -8.36 -7.89 -9.76
C HIS A 168 -7.18 -7.15 -10.37
N TRP A 169 -6.63 -7.67 -11.48
CA TRP A 169 -5.61 -7.01 -12.27
C TRP A 169 -5.68 -7.47 -13.73
N GLY A 170 -5.59 -6.53 -14.67
CA GLY A 170 -5.88 -6.82 -16.07
C GLY A 170 -7.30 -7.36 -16.23
N LYS A 171 -7.46 -8.46 -16.94
CA LYS A 171 -8.73 -9.16 -17.10
C LYS A 171 -8.94 -10.31 -16.12
N THR A 172 -8.06 -10.47 -15.14
CA THR A 172 -8.11 -11.59 -14.19
C THR A 172 -8.69 -11.13 -12.85
N VAL A 173 -9.75 -11.79 -12.43
CA VAL A 173 -10.41 -11.62 -11.13
C VAL A 173 -10.26 -12.91 -10.33
N VAL A 174 -9.77 -12.81 -9.10
CA VAL A 174 -9.63 -13.93 -8.17
C VAL A 174 -10.58 -13.70 -7.00
N PRO A 175 -11.80 -14.29 -7.01
CA PRO A 175 -12.81 -14.10 -5.98
C PRO A 175 -12.55 -15.03 -4.79
N LEU A 176 -12.37 -14.46 -3.61
CA LEU A 176 -12.15 -15.16 -2.35
C LEU A 176 -13.43 -15.12 -1.50
N LYS A 177 -14.04 -16.25 -1.24
CA LYS A 177 -15.24 -16.34 -0.40
C LYS A 177 -14.85 -16.33 1.08
N ILE A 178 -15.49 -15.45 1.83
CA ILE A 178 -15.23 -15.22 3.25
C ILE A 178 -16.55 -15.36 4.01
N ARG A 179 -16.50 -16.01 5.17
CA ARG A 179 -17.60 -16.05 6.14
C ARG A 179 -17.06 -15.72 7.53
N ALA A 180 -17.73 -14.84 8.26
CA ALA A 180 -17.43 -14.56 9.66
C ALA A 180 -17.89 -15.74 10.56
N ARG A 181 -17.16 -15.96 11.65
CA ARG A 181 -17.49 -16.95 12.69
C ARG A 181 -17.95 -16.28 13.98
#